data_b1d9bb4ca1eab44c612bfef531b2bb4d
#
_entry.id   b1d9bb4ca1eab44c612bfef531b2bb4d
#
_cell.length_a   1.000
_cell.length_b   1.000
_cell.length_c   1.000
_cell.angle_alpha   90.00
_cell.angle_beta   90.00
_cell.angle_gamma   90.00
#
_symmetry.space_group_name_H-M   'P 1'
#
loop_
_entity.id
_entity.type
_entity.pdbx_description
1 polymer ?
#
loop_
_entity_poly.entity_id
_entity_poly.type
_entity_poly.pdbx_seq_one_letter_code
_entity_poly.pdbx_strand_id
1 'polypeptide(L)'
;MKRLLILPILLMTMQLFAQSTTTRIDKNLTIYTDVMRQLDINYVDTLNYDELIKTSINAMLRQVDPYTIYIPKSEADNLRMMTEGKYGGIGSIILQRDSDVFISEPYEHMPAAEAGLLPGDKLLRVDTLDCHGKTTKQVSDCLRGNPGTQVEVTIQRDKQTLTYSITRRDIHLPAVSYSAVYQDSIAYIAFSEFTQNSAQELLMSLDKLMQSHRINRLIIDLRGNGGGLIDEAVQILGFFLPRGTEVVSTKGKIERASHVYTTKTSPIFPDLPLIVMVDNHSASASEIVAGALQDLKRATIIGQRTFGKGLVQNLRPIAYGGHLKVTTSKYYLPSGRCIQAIDYAERQKGNQLHKDTAGGILPDIVLSDSTKIDICYNLYRDHLFFDYATMYHRQHAAIAPAREFTLTDEDIEDFCKFLDTKDFKYETETGRYFKELLKMASNEDIDSTTLAQLQAFEPILTMDYRQAIARNKEEIKEWLGSEIIKRYYYQRGHYAYMLRFDPELQRAIQEITTQKP
;
A
#
# COMPACT_ATOMS: atom_id res chain seq x y z
N MET A 1 17.55 10.02 -60.97
CA MET A 1 18.06 11.17 -60.20
C MET A 1 17.10 11.75 -59.16
N LYS A 2 15.79 11.49 -59.15
CA LYS A 2 14.84 12.07 -58.16
C LYS A 2 14.83 11.37 -56.77
N ARG A 3 15.38 10.15 -56.63
CA ARG A 3 15.40 9.44 -55.31
C ARG A 3 16.57 9.79 -54.38
N LEU A 4 17.62 10.44 -54.90
CA LEU A 4 18.81 10.81 -54.09
C LEU A 4 18.66 12.12 -53.30
N LEU A 5 17.66 12.96 -53.63
CA LEU A 5 17.44 14.25 -53.00
C LEU A 5 16.48 14.16 -51.77
N ILE A 6 15.72 13.08 -51.63
CA ILE A 6 14.74 12.93 -50.53
C ILE A 6 15.43 12.58 -49.20
N LEU A 7 16.51 11.79 -49.24
CA LEU A 7 17.22 11.34 -48.04
C LEU A 7 17.88 12.50 -47.24
N PRO A 8 18.62 13.45 -47.89
CA PRO A 8 19.18 14.58 -47.16
C PRO A 8 18.14 15.57 -46.65
N ILE A 9 16.98 15.72 -47.33
CA ILE A 9 15.89 16.58 -46.85
C ILE A 9 15.24 15.97 -45.62
N LEU A 10 15.04 14.64 -45.54
CA LEU A 10 14.52 13.96 -44.38
C LEU A 10 15.48 14.04 -43.18
N LEU A 11 16.79 13.91 -43.40
CA LEU A 11 17.83 14.07 -42.38
C LEU A 11 17.90 15.56 -41.88
N MET A 12 17.74 16.52 -42.77
CA MET A 12 17.76 17.93 -42.44
C MET A 12 16.51 18.35 -41.62
N THR A 13 15.34 17.78 -41.93
CA THR A 13 14.12 18.01 -41.15
C THR A 13 14.21 17.36 -39.76
N MET A 14 14.78 16.17 -39.62
CA MET A 14 15.03 15.55 -38.31
C MET A 14 16.00 16.39 -37.46
N GLN A 15 17.05 16.94 -38.03
CA GLN A 15 17.99 17.84 -37.33
C GLN A 15 17.33 19.16 -36.90
N LEU A 16 16.47 19.75 -37.72
CA LEU A 16 15.72 20.97 -37.39
C LEU A 16 14.72 20.74 -36.24
N PHE A 17 14.05 19.60 -36.17
CA PHE A 17 13.15 19.28 -35.07
C PHE A 17 13.93 19.03 -33.76
N ALA A 18 15.07 18.35 -33.80
CA ALA A 18 15.93 18.13 -32.63
C ALA A 18 16.51 19.46 -32.10
N GLN A 19 16.97 20.33 -32.99
CA GLN A 19 17.49 21.64 -32.63
C GLN A 19 16.41 22.54 -32.01
N SER A 20 15.15 22.49 -32.49
CA SER A 20 14.04 23.26 -31.92
C SER A 20 13.69 22.83 -30.48
N THR A 21 13.79 21.53 -30.16
CA THR A 21 13.50 21.00 -28.81
C THR A 21 14.59 21.38 -27.82
N THR A 22 15.87 21.25 -28.20
CA THR A 22 17.02 21.64 -27.37
C THR A 22 16.99 23.12 -27.07
N THR A 23 16.77 23.98 -28.09
CA THR A 23 16.66 25.43 -27.91
C THR A 23 15.53 25.83 -26.96
N ARG A 24 14.40 25.12 -26.99
CA ARG A 24 13.29 25.35 -26.04
C ARG A 24 13.68 24.97 -24.60
N ILE A 25 14.36 23.85 -24.42
CA ILE A 25 14.84 23.41 -23.09
C ILE A 25 15.82 24.45 -22.53
N ASP A 26 16.82 24.89 -23.32
CA ASP A 26 17.83 25.86 -22.90
C ASP A 26 17.21 27.19 -22.51
N LYS A 27 16.27 27.71 -23.33
CA LYS A 27 15.52 28.93 -23.01
C LYS A 27 14.77 28.80 -21.66
N ASN A 28 14.06 27.68 -21.44
CA ASN A 28 13.28 27.53 -20.24
C ASN A 28 14.16 27.31 -19.00
N LEU A 29 15.30 26.64 -19.13
CA LEU A 29 16.30 26.52 -18.06
C LEU A 29 16.89 27.88 -17.69
N THR A 30 17.16 28.76 -18.70
CA THR A 30 17.62 30.12 -18.44
C THR A 30 16.58 30.91 -17.65
N ILE A 31 15.30 30.87 -18.06
CA ILE A 31 14.20 31.50 -17.33
C ILE A 31 14.10 30.98 -15.90
N TYR A 32 14.16 29.65 -15.72
CA TYR A 32 14.12 29.04 -14.39
C TYR A 32 15.26 29.51 -13.49
N THR A 33 16.48 29.55 -14.02
CA THR A 33 17.67 30.01 -13.29
C THR A 33 17.55 31.49 -12.92
N ASP A 34 17.04 32.34 -13.82
CA ASP A 34 16.83 33.76 -13.55
C ASP A 34 15.77 33.98 -12.47
N VAL A 35 14.67 33.20 -12.47
CA VAL A 35 13.66 33.25 -11.39
C VAL A 35 14.29 32.90 -10.06
N MET A 36 15.09 31.83 -9.97
CA MET A 36 15.77 31.44 -8.73
C MET A 36 16.72 32.53 -8.24
N ARG A 37 17.48 33.16 -9.15
CA ARG A 37 18.35 34.29 -8.81
C ARG A 37 17.59 35.49 -8.30
N GLN A 38 16.44 35.83 -8.93
CA GLN A 38 15.61 36.96 -8.48
C GLN A 38 14.98 36.69 -7.13
N LEU A 39 14.60 35.44 -6.83
CA LEU A 39 14.13 35.04 -5.50
C LEU A 39 15.23 35.20 -4.45
N ASP A 40 16.46 34.77 -4.77
CA ASP A 40 17.61 34.89 -3.85
C ASP A 40 17.94 36.34 -3.49
N ILE A 41 17.84 37.23 -4.48
CA ILE A 41 18.20 38.65 -4.31
C ILE A 41 17.09 39.48 -3.65
N ASN A 42 15.81 39.15 -3.96
CA ASN A 42 14.70 40.09 -3.68
C ASN A 42 13.65 39.54 -2.70
N TYR A 43 13.65 38.24 -2.41
CA TYR A 43 12.63 37.72 -1.49
C TYR A 43 12.90 38.16 -0.05
N VAL A 44 11.85 38.52 0.66
CA VAL A 44 11.94 39.16 1.99
C VAL A 44 12.53 38.25 3.07
N ASP A 45 12.31 36.91 2.98
CA ASP A 45 12.77 35.95 3.97
C ASP A 45 13.82 34.99 3.38
N THR A 46 14.55 34.30 4.26
CA THR A 46 15.50 33.26 3.87
C THR A 46 14.77 32.05 3.29
N LEU A 47 15.21 31.58 2.11
CA LEU A 47 14.60 30.45 1.41
C LEU A 47 15.42 29.17 1.58
N ASN A 48 14.72 28.04 1.70
CA ASN A 48 15.32 26.72 1.60
C ASN A 48 15.31 26.27 0.12
N TYR A 49 16.41 26.48 -0.58
CA TYR A 49 16.53 26.17 -2.01
C TYR A 49 16.43 24.70 -2.33
N ASP A 50 16.92 23.80 -1.45
CA ASP A 50 16.85 22.35 -1.68
C ASP A 50 15.37 21.89 -1.72
N GLU A 51 14.54 22.37 -0.79
CA GLU A 51 13.11 22.07 -0.78
C GLU A 51 12.35 22.74 -1.94
N LEU A 52 12.70 23.98 -2.30
CA LEU A 52 12.08 24.68 -3.45
C LEU A 52 12.36 23.94 -4.76
N ILE A 53 13.62 23.56 -5.01
CA ILE A 53 14.01 22.82 -6.21
C ILE A 53 13.38 21.44 -6.23
N LYS A 54 13.40 20.70 -5.12
CA LYS A 54 12.74 19.41 -5.00
C LYS A 54 11.24 19.51 -5.31
N THR A 55 10.58 20.51 -4.73
CA THR A 55 9.15 20.78 -4.98
C THR A 55 8.87 21.08 -6.44
N SER A 56 9.68 21.93 -7.08
CA SER A 56 9.53 22.28 -8.49
C SER A 56 9.75 21.09 -9.42
N ILE A 57 10.78 20.28 -9.17
CA ILE A 57 11.04 19.05 -9.92
C ILE A 57 9.84 18.10 -9.80
N ASN A 58 9.36 17.86 -8.59
CA ASN A 58 8.23 16.96 -8.36
C ASN A 58 6.93 17.49 -9.00
N ALA A 59 6.70 18.81 -8.98
CA ALA A 59 5.56 19.43 -9.66
C ALA A 59 5.62 19.20 -11.18
N MET A 60 6.80 19.37 -11.80
CA MET A 60 7.03 19.08 -13.21
C MET A 60 6.79 17.60 -13.52
N LEU A 61 7.34 16.68 -12.72
CA LEU A 61 7.23 15.25 -12.96
C LEU A 61 5.78 14.75 -12.84
N ARG A 62 5.00 15.28 -11.90
CA ARG A 62 3.57 14.98 -11.75
C ARG A 62 2.74 15.33 -13.00
N GLN A 63 3.21 16.26 -13.85
CA GLN A 63 2.55 16.52 -15.13
C GLN A 63 2.75 15.40 -16.15
N VAL A 64 3.78 14.56 -15.96
CA VAL A 64 4.05 13.42 -16.85
C VAL A 64 3.18 12.23 -16.44
N ASP A 65 3.37 11.72 -15.21
CA ASP A 65 2.57 10.67 -14.56
C ASP A 65 2.82 10.70 -13.03
N PRO A 66 2.04 9.98 -12.21
CA PRO A 66 2.22 9.97 -10.75
C PRO A 66 3.40 9.08 -10.27
N TYR A 67 4.01 8.29 -11.14
CA TYR A 67 5.05 7.29 -10.79
C TYR A 67 6.45 7.77 -11.09
N THR A 68 6.58 8.78 -11.94
CA THR A 68 7.87 9.42 -12.26
C THR A 68 8.21 10.40 -11.16
N ILE A 69 9.26 10.10 -10.37
CA ILE A 69 9.64 10.86 -9.18
C ILE A 69 11.15 11.09 -9.11
N TYR A 70 11.54 12.19 -8.48
CA TYR A 70 12.91 12.49 -8.11
C TYR A 70 13.18 11.99 -6.68
N ILE A 71 14.27 11.24 -6.51
CA ILE A 71 14.73 10.70 -5.22
C ILE A 71 16.09 11.38 -4.94
N PRO A 72 16.17 12.30 -3.98
CA PRO A 72 17.44 12.92 -3.60
C PRO A 72 18.34 11.91 -2.88
N LYS A 73 19.65 12.19 -2.84
CA LYS A 73 20.65 11.34 -2.15
C LYS A 73 20.28 11.08 -0.69
N SER A 74 19.70 12.06 -0.02
CA SER A 74 19.23 11.93 1.38
C SER A 74 18.12 10.89 1.58
N GLU A 75 17.47 10.43 0.52
CA GLU A 75 16.41 9.41 0.57
C GLU A 75 16.88 8.04 0.01
N ALA A 76 18.19 7.76 0.05
CA ALA A 76 18.75 6.48 -0.43
C ALA A 76 18.18 5.25 0.30
N ASP A 77 17.84 5.37 1.59
CA ASP A 77 17.19 4.29 2.35
C ASP A 77 15.80 3.97 1.84
N ASN A 78 15.05 4.97 1.36
CA ASN A 78 13.75 4.73 0.72
C ASN A 78 13.92 3.92 -0.58
N LEU A 79 15.01 4.15 -1.32
CA LEU A 79 15.33 3.40 -2.52
C LEU A 79 15.65 1.93 -2.18
N ARG A 80 16.47 1.69 -1.15
CA ARG A 80 16.77 0.33 -0.66
C ARG A 80 15.50 -0.40 -0.20
N MET A 81 14.64 0.28 0.53
CA MET A 81 13.37 -0.29 0.97
C MET A 81 12.50 -0.71 -0.22
N MET A 82 12.42 0.12 -1.27
CA MET A 82 11.61 -0.17 -2.48
C MET A 82 12.15 -1.32 -3.33
N THR A 83 13.45 -1.61 -3.27
CA THR A 83 14.11 -2.62 -4.13
C THR A 83 14.49 -3.88 -3.37
N GLU A 84 14.99 -3.75 -2.16
CA GLU A 84 15.52 -4.83 -1.35
C GLU A 84 14.56 -5.28 -0.24
N GLY A 85 13.50 -4.50 0.05
CA GLY A 85 12.63 -4.72 1.21
C GLY A 85 13.35 -4.50 2.55
N LYS A 86 14.46 -3.73 2.55
CA LYS A 86 15.33 -3.54 3.72
C LYS A 86 15.60 -2.06 3.99
N TYR A 87 15.69 -1.72 5.27
CA TYR A 87 16.14 -0.40 5.71
C TYR A 87 16.85 -0.50 7.06
N GLY A 88 17.77 0.40 7.33
CA GLY A 88 18.43 0.49 8.64
C GLY A 88 17.52 1.23 9.63
N GLY A 89 17.25 0.62 10.80
CA GLY A 89 16.36 1.23 11.78
C GLY A 89 16.05 0.36 13.00
N ILE A 90 14.97 0.68 13.70
CA ILE A 90 14.54 -0.04 14.92
C ILE A 90 13.44 -1.08 14.67
N GLY A 91 12.79 -1.08 13.50
CA GLY A 91 11.72 -2.05 13.16
C GLY A 91 10.42 -1.79 13.92
N SER A 92 9.78 -0.64 13.65
CA SER A 92 8.48 -0.30 14.22
C SER A 92 7.67 0.56 13.27
N ILE A 93 6.36 0.37 13.27
CA ILE A 93 5.40 1.31 12.69
C ILE A 93 5.12 2.39 13.73
N ILE A 94 5.10 3.64 13.30
CA ILE A 94 4.70 4.78 14.11
C ILE A 94 3.46 5.45 13.52
N LEU A 95 2.63 6.04 14.37
CA LEU A 95 1.44 6.78 13.96
C LEU A 95 1.48 8.20 14.56
N GLN A 96 0.89 9.14 13.84
CA GLN A 96 0.68 10.50 14.33
C GLN A 96 -0.76 10.65 14.81
N ARG A 97 -0.91 11.27 15.98
CA ARG A 97 -2.20 11.68 16.52
C ARG A 97 -2.04 13.10 17.03
N ASP A 98 -2.79 14.01 16.46
CA ASP A 98 -2.67 15.43 16.73
C ASP A 98 -1.22 15.92 16.57
N SER A 99 -0.63 16.45 17.64
CA SER A 99 0.76 16.94 17.68
C SER A 99 1.77 15.88 18.13
N ASP A 100 1.34 14.65 18.40
CA ASP A 100 2.17 13.62 19.03
C ASP A 100 2.36 12.40 18.11
N VAL A 101 3.49 11.73 18.29
CA VAL A 101 3.84 10.51 17.55
C VAL A 101 3.91 9.34 18.53
N PHE A 102 3.34 8.20 18.14
CA PHE A 102 3.26 7.00 18.97
C PHE A 102 3.86 5.79 18.25
N ILE A 103 4.37 4.84 19.03
CA ILE A 103 4.61 3.49 18.55
C ILE A 103 3.25 2.85 18.26
N SER A 104 3.00 2.53 16.99
CA SER A 104 1.81 1.80 16.59
C SER A 104 2.01 0.28 16.74
N GLU A 105 3.12 -0.19 16.19
CA GLU A 105 3.44 -1.61 16.21
C GLU A 105 4.95 -1.82 16.09
N PRO A 106 5.64 -2.36 17.11
CA PRO A 106 6.98 -2.89 16.94
C PRO A 106 6.91 -4.22 16.20
N TYR A 107 7.81 -4.47 15.24
CA TYR A 107 7.85 -5.76 14.53
C TYR A 107 8.44 -6.84 15.42
N GLU A 108 7.87 -8.04 15.33
CA GLU A 108 8.33 -9.23 16.07
C GLU A 108 9.82 -9.51 15.78
N HIS A 109 10.61 -9.80 16.81
CA HIS A 109 12.07 -10.07 16.73
C HIS A 109 12.91 -8.92 16.16
N MET A 110 12.41 -7.69 16.18
CA MET A 110 13.14 -6.49 15.75
C MET A 110 13.58 -5.63 16.95
N PRO A 111 14.57 -4.74 16.77
CA PRO A 111 15.18 -3.98 17.88
C PRO A 111 14.18 -3.24 18.77
N ALA A 112 13.12 -2.68 18.22
CA ALA A 112 12.09 -1.98 19.00
C ALA A 112 11.36 -2.93 19.95
N ALA A 113 10.93 -4.10 19.47
CA ALA A 113 10.25 -5.12 20.29
C ALA A 113 11.20 -5.71 21.34
N GLU A 114 12.44 -6.03 20.96
CA GLU A 114 13.45 -6.59 21.87
C GLU A 114 13.86 -5.59 22.96
N ALA A 115 13.85 -4.30 22.68
CA ALA A 115 14.08 -3.26 23.68
C ALA A 115 12.90 -3.06 24.62
N GLY A 116 11.71 -3.61 24.31
CA GLY A 116 10.52 -3.50 25.13
C GLY A 116 9.64 -2.28 24.81
N LEU A 117 9.77 -1.69 23.63
CA LEU A 117 8.79 -0.72 23.13
C LEU A 117 7.46 -1.44 22.85
N LEU A 118 6.36 -0.80 23.23
CA LEU A 118 5.02 -1.35 23.12
C LEU A 118 4.10 -0.45 22.28
N PRO A 119 3.06 -1.00 21.66
CA PRO A 119 2.01 -0.20 21.06
C PRO A 119 1.40 0.77 22.08
N GLY A 120 1.20 2.02 21.68
CA GLY A 120 0.69 3.08 22.54
C GLY A 120 1.75 3.88 23.29
N ASP A 121 3.04 3.53 23.22
CA ASP A 121 4.12 4.36 23.74
C ASP A 121 4.18 5.67 22.96
N LYS A 122 4.03 6.80 23.65
CA LYS A 122 4.18 8.12 23.07
C LYS A 122 5.67 8.47 22.95
N LEU A 123 6.14 8.77 21.78
CA LEU A 123 7.51 9.21 21.54
C LEU A 123 7.67 10.66 22.01
N LEU A 124 8.48 10.88 23.03
CA LEU A 124 8.81 12.20 23.54
C LEU A 124 10.05 12.75 22.85
N ARG A 125 11.10 11.94 22.73
CA ARG A 125 12.38 12.34 22.14
C ARG A 125 13.05 11.17 21.44
N VAL A 126 13.70 11.47 20.31
CA VAL A 126 14.60 10.55 19.58
C VAL A 126 15.93 11.26 19.40
N ASP A 127 16.98 10.76 20.07
CA ASP A 127 18.27 11.43 20.23
C ASP A 127 18.05 12.89 20.72
N THR A 128 18.38 13.88 19.91
CA THR A 128 18.20 15.31 20.21
C THR A 128 16.87 15.89 19.73
N LEU A 129 16.07 15.13 18.94
CA LEU A 129 14.82 15.58 18.36
C LEU A 129 13.68 15.49 19.39
N ASP A 130 13.07 16.62 19.76
CA ASP A 130 11.77 16.64 20.43
C ASP A 130 10.68 16.23 19.42
N CYS A 131 9.90 15.19 19.74
CA CYS A 131 8.90 14.63 18.83
C CYS A 131 7.58 15.40 18.81
N HIS A 132 7.32 16.28 19.79
CA HIS A 132 6.08 17.07 19.82
C HIS A 132 5.99 18.02 18.62
N GLY A 133 4.87 18.03 17.93
CA GLY A 133 4.65 18.84 16.72
C GLY A 133 5.42 18.35 15.47
N LYS A 134 6.09 17.20 15.53
CA LYS A 134 6.80 16.63 14.38
C LYS A 134 5.91 15.66 13.63
N THR A 135 6.15 15.57 12.31
CA THR A 135 5.51 14.57 11.46
C THR A 135 6.12 13.18 11.67
N THR A 136 5.34 12.14 11.37
CA THR A 136 5.87 10.75 11.37
C THR A 136 7.11 10.61 10.49
N LYS A 137 7.19 11.35 9.37
CA LYS A 137 8.38 11.35 8.50
C LYS A 137 9.61 11.86 9.26
N GLN A 138 9.53 13.01 9.93
CA GLN A 138 10.65 13.61 10.66
C GLN A 138 11.14 12.70 11.79
N VAL A 139 10.22 12.08 12.54
CA VAL A 139 10.56 11.14 13.60
C VAL A 139 11.14 9.85 13.04
N SER A 140 10.56 9.30 11.97
CA SER A 140 11.06 8.10 11.29
C SER A 140 12.47 8.30 10.74
N ASP A 141 12.77 9.47 10.15
CA ASP A 141 14.10 9.79 9.63
C ASP A 141 15.17 9.75 10.76
N CYS A 142 14.80 10.11 12.00
CA CYS A 142 15.70 10.01 13.17
C CYS A 142 15.80 8.58 13.73
N LEU A 143 14.72 7.80 13.68
CA LEU A 143 14.72 6.38 14.11
C LEU A 143 15.52 5.50 13.15
N ARG A 144 15.57 5.86 11.87
CA ARG A 144 16.38 5.21 10.85
C ARG A 144 17.85 5.59 10.98
N GLY A 145 18.72 4.83 10.34
CA GLY A 145 20.15 5.09 10.29
C GLY A 145 20.94 3.82 10.00
N ASN A 146 22.26 3.95 9.94
CA ASN A 146 23.12 2.83 9.60
C ASN A 146 23.01 1.70 10.63
N PRO A 147 22.91 0.43 10.19
CA PRO A 147 22.96 -0.73 11.08
C PRO A 147 24.20 -0.70 11.98
N GLY A 148 24.00 -1.11 13.24
CA GLY A 148 25.06 -1.10 14.26
C GLY A 148 25.19 0.23 15.02
N THR A 149 24.55 1.32 14.57
CA THR A 149 24.52 2.59 15.33
C THR A 149 23.44 2.53 16.41
N GLN A 150 23.63 3.29 17.48
CA GLN A 150 22.62 3.41 18.55
C GLN A 150 21.73 4.63 18.34
N VAL A 151 20.49 4.52 18.82
CA VAL A 151 19.53 5.63 18.95
C VAL A 151 18.94 5.63 20.36
N GLU A 152 18.89 6.78 20.98
CA GLU A 152 18.22 6.96 22.26
C GLU A 152 16.76 7.35 22.02
N VAL A 153 15.83 6.55 22.56
CA VAL A 153 14.38 6.77 22.40
C VAL A 153 13.78 6.98 23.79
N THR A 154 13.27 8.17 24.04
CA THR A 154 12.53 8.50 25.25
C THR A 154 11.04 8.48 24.95
N ILE A 155 10.29 7.70 25.72
CA ILE A 155 8.85 7.52 25.57
C ILE A 155 8.10 7.90 26.85
N GLN A 156 6.82 8.16 26.70
CA GLN A 156 5.84 8.16 27.77
C GLN A 156 4.95 6.93 27.65
N ARG A 157 4.98 6.09 28.68
CA ARG A 157 4.07 4.96 28.87
C ARG A 157 3.25 5.22 30.12
N ASP A 158 1.94 5.42 29.96
CA ASP A 158 1.05 5.90 31.03
C ASP A 158 1.55 7.23 31.63
N LYS A 159 1.96 7.20 32.88
CA LYS A 159 2.52 8.37 33.61
C LYS A 159 4.04 8.30 33.77
N GLN A 160 4.68 7.27 33.22
CA GLN A 160 6.11 7.05 33.36
C GLN A 160 6.86 7.50 32.10
N THR A 161 7.97 8.18 32.30
CA THR A 161 8.94 8.46 31.24
C THR A 161 10.03 7.39 31.27
N LEU A 162 10.23 6.70 30.15
CA LEU A 162 11.21 5.64 30.01
C LEU A 162 12.16 5.98 28.85
N THR A 163 13.43 5.63 28.99
CA THR A 163 14.44 5.85 27.95
C THR A 163 15.10 4.53 27.60
N TYR A 164 15.20 4.27 26.30
CA TYR A 164 15.77 3.06 25.71
C TYR A 164 16.94 3.42 24.79
N SER A 165 18.07 2.73 24.92
CA SER A 165 19.15 2.77 23.95
C SER A 165 19.00 1.57 23.02
N ILE A 166 18.68 1.83 21.75
CA ILE A 166 18.34 0.79 20.77
C ILE A 166 19.41 0.75 19.68
N THR A 167 19.98 -0.42 19.43
CA THR A 167 20.91 -0.61 18.32
C THR A 167 20.14 -0.85 17.03
N ARG A 168 20.32 0.04 16.04
CA ARG A 168 19.70 -0.10 14.71
C ARG A 168 20.21 -1.35 14.02
N ARG A 169 19.34 -2.05 13.31
CA ARG A 169 19.67 -3.21 12.47
C ARG A 169 19.15 -3.02 11.05
N ASP A 170 19.59 -3.86 10.13
CA ASP A 170 18.87 -4.06 8.88
C ASP A 170 17.51 -4.69 9.20
N ILE A 171 16.44 -3.95 8.94
CA ILE A 171 15.05 -4.39 9.09
C ILE A 171 14.63 -4.99 7.76
N HIS A 172 14.33 -6.26 7.75
CA HIS A 172 13.79 -6.97 6.61
C HIS A 172 12.28 -7.14 6.76
N LEU A 173 11.53 -6.66 5.79
CA LEU A 173 10.10 -6.89 5.69
C LEU A 173 9.90 -8.11 4.77
N PRO A 174 9.42 -9.25 5.31
CA PRO A 174 9.30 -10.46 4.50
C PRO A 174 8.22 -10.29 3.43
N ALA A 175 8.50 -10.76 2.22
CA ALA A 175 7.55 -10.77 1.12
C ALA A 175 6.35 -11.70 1.40
N VAL A 176 6.56 -12.77 2.16
CA VAL A 176 5.50 -13.64 2.67
C VAL A 176 5.12 -13.18 4.08
N SER A 177 4.02 -12.44 4.18
CA SER A 177 3.51 -11.93 5.47
C SER A 177 2.90 -13.01 6.33
N TYR A 178 2.27 -14.01 5.69
CA TYR A 178 1.62 -15.12 6.38
C TYR A 178 1.51 -16.36 5.49
N SER A 179 1.62 -17.53 6.11
CA SER A 179 1.34 -18.81 5.44
C SER A 179 0.64 -19.76 6.40
N ALA A 180 -0.30 -20.54 5.86
CA ALA A 180 -1.11 -21.47 6.62
C ALA A 180 -1.58 -22.64 5.75
N VAL A 181 -2.09 -23.70 6.41
CA VAL A 181 -2.75 -24.81 5.74
C VAL A 181 -4.22 -24.81 6.12
N TYR A 182 -5.08 -24.98 5.12
CA TYR A 182 -6.53 -25.14 5.24
C TYR A 182 -6.94 -26.54 4.78
N GLN A 183 -7.94 -27.13 5.44
CA GLN A 183 -8.47 -28.45 5.10
C GLN A 183 -7.35 -29.49 4.91
N ASP A 184 -6.29 -29.42 5.73
CA ASP A 184 -5.11 -30.29 5.78
C ASP A 184 -4.29 -30.40 4.49
N SER A 185 -4.71 -29.80 3.39
CA SER A 185 -4.10 -29.98 2.07
C SER A 185 -4.00 -28.73 1.19
N ILE A 186 -4.61 -27.62 1.57
CA ILE A 186 -4.59 -26.38 0.82
C ILE A 186 -3.57 -25.44 1.45
N ALA A 187 -2.47 -25.15 0.77
CA ALA A 187 -1.55 -24.11 1.18
C ALA A 187 -2.14 -22.74 0.86
N TYR A 188 -2.06 -21.82 1.80
CA TYR A 188 -2.36 -20.41 1.64
C TYR A 188 -1.11 -19.58 1.92
N ILE A 189 -0.79 -18.65 1.03
CA ILE A 189 0.36 -17.74 1.16
C ILE A 189 -0.10 -16.31 0.88
N ALA A 190 -0.06 -15.45 1.91
CA ALA A 190 -0.21 -14.00 1.76
C ALA A 190 1.13 -13.41 1.29
N PHE A 191 1.15 -12.89 0.08
CA PHE A 191 2.36 -12.38 -0.58
C PHE A 191 2.25 -10.88 -0.79
N SER A 192 3.04 -10.11 -0.02
CA SER A 192 2.82 -8.67 0.17
C SER A 192 3.58 -7.78 -0.79
N GLU A 193 4.76 -8.21 -1.30
CA GLU A 193 5.59 -7.33 -2.12
C GLU A 193 6.61 -8.13 -2.95
N PHE A 194 6.93 -7.62 -4.15
CA PHE A 194 7.95 -8.21 -5.04
C PHE A 194 9.29 -7.52 -4.85
N THR A 195 9.91 -7.74 -3.68
CA THR A 195 11.28 -7.28 -3.37
C THR A 195 12.32 -8.32 -3.78
N GLN A 196 13.59 -7.96 -3.72
CA GLN A 196 14.69 -8.87 -4.08
C GLN A 196 14.64 -10.18 -3.26
N ASN A 197 14.70 -11.31 -3.93
CA ASN A 197 14.59 -12.68 -3.39
C ASN A 197 13.17 -13.07 -2.90
N SER A 198 12.16 -12.27 -3.16
CA SER A 198 10.78 -12.58 -2.74
C SER A 198 10.22 -13.85 -3.35
N ALA A 199 10.61 -14.19 -4.58
CA ALA A 199 10.27 -15.47 -5.21
C ALA A 199 10.83 -16.66 -4.42
N GLN A 200 12.05 -16.54 -3.92
CA GLN A 200 12.65 -17.58 -3.09
C GLN A 200 11.96 -17.69 -1.73
N GLU A 201 11.56 -16.56 -1.12
CA GLU A 201 10.79 -16.57 0.14
C GLU A 201 9.45 -17.30 -0.02
N LEU A 202 8.74 -17.06 -1.14
CA LEU A 202 7.52 -17.77 -1.48
C LEU A 202 7.77 -19.28 -1.60
N LEU A 203 8.80 -19.68 -2.35
CA LEU A 203 9.16 -21.08 -2.52
C LEU A 203 9.52 -21.75 -1.20
N MET A 204 10.34 -21.11 -0.37
CA MET A 204 10.72 -21.63 0.96
C MET A 204 9.52 -21.75 1.90
N SER A 205 8.58 -20.79 1.84
CA SER A 205 7.37 -20.85 2.64
C SER A 205 6.47 -22.02 2.23
N LEU A 206 6.31 -22.25 0.91
CA LEU A 206 5.55 -23.38 0.39
C LEU A 206 6.23 -24.72 0.73
N ASP A 207 7.55 -24.81 0.57
CA ASP A 207 8.32 -26.01 0.92
C ASP A 207 8.16 -26.37 2.40
N LYS A 208 8.24 -25.38 3.29
CA LYS A 208 7.99 -25.60 4.73
C LYS A 208 6.60 -26.16 5.02
N LEU A 209 5.57 -25.70 4.31
CA LEU A 209 4.22 -26.25 4.45
C LEU A 209 4.14 -27.69 3.91
N MET A 210 4.82 -27.99 2.80
CA MET A 210 4.87 -29.33 2.19
C MET A 210 5.62 -30.34 3.05
N GLN A 211 6.63 -29.91 3.82
CA GLN A 211 7.35 -30.79 4.76
C GLN A 211 6.48 -31.23 5.93
N SER A 212 5.52 -30.43 6.34
CA SER A 212 4.66 -30.70 7.50
C SER A 212 3.26 -31.22 7.15
N HIS A 213 2.81 -31.00 5.89
CA HIS A 213 1.47 -31.34 5.43
C HIS A 213 1.50 -31.89 4.00
N ARG A 214 0.50 -32.70 3.66
CA ARG A 214 0.33 -33.22 2.29
C ARG A 214 -0.37 -32.20 1.39
N ILE A 215 0.35 -31.15 1.00
CA ILE A 215 -0.19 -30.08 0.17
C ILE A 215 -0.44 -30.58 -1.24
N ASN A 216 -1.64 -30.34 -1.76
CA ASN A 216 -2.05 -30.67 -3.11
C ASN A 216 -2.79 -29.54 -3.83
N ARG A 217 -2.89 -28.37 -3.23
CA ARG A 217 -3.50 -27.14 -3.77
C ARG A 217 -2.82 -25.90 -3.18
N LEU A 218 -2.81 -24.80 -3.93
CA LEU A 218 -2.18 -23.57 -3.51
C LEU A 218 -3.09 -22.36 -3.77
N ILE A 219 -3.23 -21.51 -2.78
CA ILE A 219 -3.83 -20.16 -2.88
C ILE A 219 -2.72 -19.14 -2.62
N ILE A 220 -2.45 -18.28 -3.60
CA ILE A 220 -1.58 -17.11 -3.44
C ILE A 220 -2.47 -15.88 -3.31
N ASP A 221 -2.34 -15.17 -2.20
CA ASP A 221 -3.08 -13.94 -1.95
C ASP A 221 -2.21 -12.72 -2.26
N LEU A 222 -2.58 -12.00 -3.31
CA LEU A 222 -1.95 -10.76 -3.77
C LEU A 222 -2.80 -9.53 -3.42
N ARG A 223 -3.83 -9.65 -2.61
CA ARG A 223 -4.63 -8.51 -2.16
C ARG A 223 -3.76 -7.54 -1.38
N GLY A 224 -3.93 -6.24 -1.63
CA GLY A 224 -3.09 -5.20 -1.03
C GLY A 224 -1.66 -5.11 -1.58
N ASN A 225 -1.23 -5.99 -2.50
CA ASN A 225 0.12 -6.02 -3.02
C ASN A 225 0.31 -5.04 -4.19
N GLY A 226 1.00 -3.94 -3.96
CA GLY A 226 1.28 -2.89 -4.95
C GLY A 226 2.29 -3.26 -6.05
N GLY A 227 2.83 -4.48 -6.04
CA GLY A 227 3.79 -4.98 -7.02
C GLY A 227 5.24 -4.93 -6.54
N GLY A 228 6.17 -4.59 -7.44
CA GLY A 228 7.60 -4.52 -7.18
C GLY A 228 8.43 -4.91 -8.41
N LEU A 229 9.44 -5.75 -8.22
CA LEU A 229 10.40 -6.14 -9.26
C LEU A 229 9.78 -7.14 -10.26
N ILE A 230 9.87 -6.80 -11.54
CA ILE A 230 9.38 -7.66 -12.64
C ILE A 230 10.11 -9.02 -12.65
N ASP A 231 11.42 -9.01 -12.40
CA ASP A 231 12.22 -10.23 -12.41
C ASP A 231 11.75 -11.26 -11.36
N GLU A 232 11.29 -10.81 -10.20
CA GLU A 232 10.71 -11.66 -9.16
C GLU A 232 9.37 -12.27 -9.62
N ALA A 233 8.51 -11.45 -10.26
CA ALA A 233 7.27 -11.95 -10.84
C ALA A 233 7.53 -13.03 -11.90
N VAL A 234 8.54 -12.82 -12.77
CA VAL A 234 8.95 -13.80 -13.79
C VAL A 234 9.46 -15.09 -13.14
N GLN A 235 10.22 -14.98 -12.03
CA GLN A 235 10.68 -16.17 -11.28
C GLN A 235 9.53 -16.95 -10.68
N ILE A 236 8.56 -16.26 -10.04
CA ILE A 236 7.35 -16.90 -9.48
C ILE A 236 6.56 -17.61 -10.58
N LEU A 237 6.37 -16.97 -11.73
CA LEU A 237 5.71 -17.59 -12.88
C LEU A 237 6.45 -18.84 -13.38
N GLY A 238 7.79 -18.84 -13.29
CA GLY A 238 8.64 -19.99 -13.62
C GLY A 238 8.44 -21.20 -12.71
N PHE A 239 7.83 -21.06 -11.52
CA PHE A 239 7.48 -22.20 -10.68
C PHE A 239 6.30 -23.01 -11.24
N PHE A 240 5.46 -22.40 -12.06
CA PHE A 240 4.20 -22.96 -12.54
C PHE A 240 4.10 -23.15 -14.05
N LEU A 241 4.96 -22.48 -14.83
CA LEU A 241 4.89 -22.44 -16.29
C LEU A 241 6.15 -23.08 -16.93
N PRO A 242 6.02 -23.73 -18.10
CA PRO A 242 7.15 -24.32 -18.81
C PRO A 242 8.25 -23.30 -19.09
N ARG A 243 9.50 -23.76 -19.12
CA ARG A 243 10.65 -22.92 -19.49
C ARG A 243 10.48 -22.34 -20.89
N GLY A 244 10.81 -21.05 -21.05
CA GLY A 244 10.72 -20.34 -22.32
C GLY A 244 9.35 -19.75 -22.62
N THR A 245 8.36 -19.89 -21.70
CA THR A 245 7.04 -19.28 -21.85
C THR A 245 7.15 -17.76 -21.72
N GLU A 246 6.67 -17.01 -22.71
CA GLU A 246 6.52 -15.55 -22.61
C GLU A 246 5.45 -15.23 -21.56
N VAL A 247 5.81 -14.37 -20.60
CA VAL A 247 4.93 -14.02 -19.49
C VAL A 247 4.58 -12.53 -19.46
N VAL A 248 5.45 -11.68 -19.97
CA VAL A 248 5.22 -10.25 -20.14
C VAL A 248 6.19 -9.69 -21.18
N SER A 249 5.76 -8.70 -21.93
CA SER A 249 6.63 -7.91 -22.80
C SER A 249 6.49 -6.42 -22.49
N THR A 250 7.57 -5.65 -22.71
CA THR A 250 7.58 -4.20 -22.54
C THR A 250 7.80 -3.51 -23.87
N LYS A 251 7.14 -2.36 -24.07
CA LYS A 251 7.34 -1.49 -25.23
C LYS A 251 7.58 -0.07 -24.78
N GLY A 252 8.74 0.47 -25.10
CA GLY A 252 9.16 1.82 -24.77
C GLY A 252 9.38 2.71 -25.99
N LYS A 253 9.69 3.98 -25.73
CA LYS A 253 10.01 4.98 -26.79
C LYS A 253 11.26 4.63 -27.57
N ILE A 254 12.21 3.95 -26.93
CA ILE A 254 13.48 3.53 -27.54
C ILE A 254 13.57 2.01 -27.49
N GLU A 255 14.23 1.40 -28.48
CA GLU A 255 14.32 -0.06 -28.65
C GLU A 255 14.83 -0.76 -27.37
N ARG A 256 15.88 -0.22 -26.74
CA ARG A 256 16.44 -0.78 -25.47
C ARG A 256 15.47 -0.77 -24.27
N ALA A 257 14.32 -0.11 -24.38
CA ALA A 257 13.25 -0.12 -23.38
C ALA A 257 12.14 -1.14 -23.72
N SER A 258 12.30 -1.87 -24.83
CA SER A 258 11.40 -2.95 -25.25
C SER A 258 12.09 -4.28 -24.98
N HIS A 259 11.40 -5.15 -24.24
CA HIS A 259 11.95 -6.45 -23.83
C HIS A 259 10.84 -7.50 -23.71
N VAL A 260 11.17 -8.74 -24.02
CA VAL A 260 10.28 -9.90 -23.81
C VAL A 260 10.84 -10.71 -22.64
N TYR A 261 10.04 -10.90 -21.63
CA TYR A 261 10.39 -11.70 -20.47
C TYR A 261 9.80 -13.10 -20.59
N THR A 262 10.66 -14.09 -20.45
CA THR A 262 10.29 -15.51 -20.49
C THR A 262 10.74 -16.22 -19.22
N THR A 263 10.01 -17.29 -18.85
CA THR A 263 10.39 -18.18 -17.77
C THR A 263 11.76 -18.82 -18.04
N LYS A 264 12.64 -18.90 -17.02
CA LYS A 264 14.03 -19.33 -17.19
C LYS A 264 14.29 -20.78 -16.75
N THR A 265 13.43 -21.34 -15.93
CA THR A 265 13.57 -22.67 -15.31
C THR A 265 12.44 -23.60 -15.73
N SER A 266 12.65 -24.92 -15.58
CA SER A 266 11.55 -25.86 -15.63
C SER A 266 10.63 -25.67 -14.43
N PRO A 267 9.31 -25.82 -14.57
CA PRO A 267 8.38 -25.60 -13.47
C PRO A 267 8.58 -26.63 -12.36
N ILE A 268 8.46 -26.16 -11.11
CA ILE A 268 8.51 -27.02 -9.92
C ILE A 268 7.12 -27.61 -9.66
N PHE A 269 6.07 -26.85 -9.95
CA PHE A 269 4.68 -27.19 -9.69
C PHE A 269 3.81 -27.07 -10.95
N PRO A 270 4.06 -27.87 -12.00
CA PRO A 270 3.36 -27.71 -13.28
C PRO A 270 1.85 -27.98 -13.17
N ASP A 271 1.46 -28.95 -12.35
CA ASP A 271 0.09 -29.44 -12.26
C ASP A 271 -0.63 -29.07 -10.96
N LEU A 272 0.05 -28.39 -10.01
CA LEU A 272 -0.55 -28.01 -8.73
C LEU A 272 -1.72 -27.04 -8.97
N PRO A 273 -2.98 -27.39 -8.60
CA PRO A 273 -4.10 -26.47 -8.68
C PRO A 273 -3.80 -25.17 -7.97
N LEU A 274 -4.05 -24.04 -8.64
CA LEU A 274 -3.64 -22.72 -8.22
C LEU A 274 -4.78 -21.71 -8.33
N ILE A 275 -5.03 -21.01 -7.25
CA ILE A 275 -5.86 -19.79 -7.22
C ILE A 275 -4.98 -18.60 -6.85
N VAL A 276 -5.22 -17.46 -7.50
CA VAL A 276 -4.64 -16.18 -7.13
C VAL A 276 -5.77 -15.24 -6.73
N MET A 277 -5.70 -14.75 -5.49
CA MET A 277 -6.63 -13.75 -4.97
C MET A 277 -6.09 -12.35 -5.25
N VAL A 278 -6.94 -11.44 -5.71
CA VAL A 278 -6.57 -10.06 -6.05
C VAL A 278 -7.65 -9.07 -5.61
N ASP A 279 -7.24 -7.80 -5.42
CA ASP A 279 -8.14 -6.70 -5.12
C ASP A 279 -7.78 -5.44 -5.95
N ASN A 280 -8.46 -4.33 -5.70
CA ASN A 280 -8.24 -3.05 -6.36
C ASN A 280 -6.89 -2.38 -5.99
N HIS A 281 -6.14 -2.91 -5.04
CA HIS A 281 -4.79 -2.50 -4.65
C HIS A 281 -3.71 -3.39 -5.27
N SER A 282 -4.08 -4.56 -5.77
CA SER A 282 -3.16 -5.44 -6.52
C SER A 282 -2.71 -4.73 -7.80
N ALA A 283 -1.41 -4.42 -7.90
CA ALA A 283 -0.89 -3.56 -8.96
C ALA A 283 0.43 -4.07 -9.55
N SER A 284 0.76 -3.65 -10.79
CA SER A 284 2.09 -3.82 -11.40
C SER A 284 2.53 -5.30 -11.47
N ALA A 285 3.58 -5.72 -10.74
CA ALA A 285 4.07 -7.10 -10.72
C ALA A 285 3.00 -8.11 -10.28
N SER A 286 2.09 -7.73 -9.36
CA SER A 286 0.93 -8.56 -9.00
C SER A 286 0.01 -8.79 -10.19
N GLU A 287 -0.19 -7.76 -11.02
CA GLU A 287 -1.02 -7.85 -12.23
C GLU A 287 -0.33 -8.65 -13.33
N ILE A 288 1.03 -8.64 -13.37
CA ILE A 288 1.80 -9.51 -14.28
C ILE A 288 1.59 -10.97 -13.88
N VAL A 289 1.71 -11.31 -12.58
CA VAL A 289 1.52 -12.68 -12.11
C VAL A 289 0.09 -13.16 -12.34
N ALA A 290 -0.90 -12.41 -11.88
CA ALA A 290 -2.30 -12.76 -12.05
C ALA A 290 -2.70 -12.84 -13.52
N GLY A 291 -2.33 -11.82 -14.31
CA GLY A 291 -2.72 -11.73 -15.71
C GLY A 291 -2.03 -12.75 -16.61
N ALA A 292 -0.74 -13.06 -16.38
CA ALA A 292 -0.04 -14.09 -17.15
C ALA A 292 -0.62 -15.48 -16.84
N LEU A 293 -0.88 -15.80 -15.57
CA LEU A 293 -1.50 -17.08 -15.19
C LEU A 293 -2.93 -17.21 -15.74
N GLN A 294 -3.69 -16.10 -15.79
CA GLN A 294 -5.02 -16.07 -16.40
C GLN A 294 -4.97 -16.28 -17.91
N ASP A 295 -4.16 -15.49 -18.63
CA ASP A 295 -4.04 -15.57 -20.10
C ASP A 295 -3.59 -16.96 -20.56
N LEU A 296 -2.70 -17.60 -19.80
CA LEU A 296 -2.19 -18.94 -20.05
C LEU A 296 -3.04 -20.06 -19.46
N LYS A 297 -4.18 -19.73 -18.83
CA LYS A 297 -5.13 -20.67 -18.22
C LYS A 297 -4.48 -21.60 -17.18
N ARG A 298 -3.48 -21.09 -16.44
CA ARG A 298 -2.75 -21.87 -15.44
C ARG A 298 -3.33 -21.75 -14.04
N ALA A 299 -4.01 -20.64 -13.73
CA ALA A 299 -4.66 -20.41 -12.46
C ALA A 299 -6.04 -19.77 -12.65
N THR A 300 -6.90 -19.92 -11.67
CA THR A 300 -8.14 -19.15 -11.53
C THR A 300 -7.87 -17.89 -10.71
N ILE A 301 -8.28 -16.75 -11.23
CA ILE A 301 -8.13 -15.45 -10.55
C ILE A 301 -9.45 -15.10 -9.86
N ILE A 302 -9.40 -14.80 -8.57
CA ILE A 302 -10.60 -14.51 -7.75
C ILE A 302 -10.42 -13.17 -7.05
N GLY A 303 -11.50 -12.38 -6.94
CA GLY A 303 -11.53 -11.15 -6.16
C GLY A 303 -12.12 -9.97 -6.91
N GLN A 304 -11.49 -8.81 -6.79
CA GLN A 304 -11.92 -7.58 -7.43
C GLN A 304 -11.01 -7.22 -8.60
N ARG A 305 -11.52 -6.34 -9.51
CA ARG A 305 -10.68 -5.81 -10.58
C ARG A 305 -9.44 -5.12 -10.01
N THR A 306 -8.26 -5.44 -10.53
CA THR A 306 -7.00 -4.89 -10.07
C THR A 306 -6.81 -3.41 -10.43
N PHE A 307 -5.76 -2.80 -9.92
CA PHE A 307 -5.49 -1.36 -10.00
C PHE A 307 -5.39 -0.81 -11.43
N GLY A 308 -4.74 -1.54 -12.33
CA GLY A 308 -4.51 -1.12 -13.71
C GLY A 308 -3.23 -0.29 -13.90
N LYS A 309 -2.10 -0.73 -13.30
CA LYS A 309 -0.79 -0.11 -13.50
C LYS A 309 0.05 -0.91 -14.49
N GLY A 310 -0.01 -0.52 -15.76
CA GLY A 310 0.75 -1.11 -16.87
C GLY A 310 1.99 -0.32 -17.28
N LEU A 311 2.58 0.47 -16.38
CA LEU A 311 3.75 1.31 -16.63
C LEU A 311 4.98 0.76 -15.92
N VAL A 312 6.11 0.72 -16.64
CA VAL A 312 7.41 0.27 -16.10
C VAL A 312 8.26 1.47 -15.77
N GLN A 313 8.72 1.54 -14.53
CA GLN A 313 9.66 2.56 -14.09
C GLN A 313 11.08 1.98 -14.00
N ASN A 314 12.06 2.77 -14.45
CA ASN A 314 13.48 2.48 -14.28
C ASN A 314 14.15 3.59 -13.45
N LEU A 315 15.11 3.19 -12.66
CA LEU A 315 15.98 4.11 -11.92
C LEU A 315 17.10 4.59 -12.82
N ARG A 316 17.30 5.91 -12.84
CA ARG A 316 18.37 6.57 -13.57
C ARG A 316 19.16 7.44 -12.61
N PRO A 317 20.46 7.21 -12.44
CA PRO A 317 21.30 8.10 -11.65
C PRO A 317 21.34 9.47 -12.30
N ILE A 318 21.28 10.52 -11.49
CA ILE A 318 21.42 11.92 -11.91
C ILE A 318 22.51 12.60 -11.07
N ALA A 319 22.80 13.85 -11.39
CA ALA A 319 23.86 14.61 -10.72
C ALA A 319 23.67 14.62 -9.18
N TYR A 320 24.80 14.81 -8.49
CA TYR A 320 24.89 14.90 -7.02
C TYR A 320 24.36 13.67 -6.26
N GLY A 321 24.34 12.49 -6.90
CA GLY A 321 23.96 11.22 -6.26
C GLY A 321 22.47 11.00 -6.09
N GLY A 322 21.64 11.85 -6.70
CA GLY A 322 20.20 11.61 -6.77
C GLY A 322 19.81 10.57 -7.82
N HIS A 323 18.57 10.14 -7.81
CA HIS A 323 17.99 9.21 -8.78
C HIS A 323 16.68 9.77 -9.34
N LEU A 324 16.45 9.50 -10.62
CA LEU A 324 15.16 9.69 -11.27
C LEU A 324 14.52 8.31 -11.48
N LYS A 325 13.42 8.03 -10.82
CA LYS A 325 12.55 6.90 -11.13
C LYS A 325 11.62 7.36 -12.24
N VAL A 326 11.83 6.90 -13.47
CA VAL A 326 11.13 7.41 -14.66
C VAL A 326 10.40 6.28 -15.39
N THR A 327 9.18 6.55 -15.82
CA THR A 327 8.41 5.65 -16.68
C THR A 327 9.07 5.58 -18.06
N THR A 328 9.48 4.37 -18.45
CA THR A 328 10.21 4.12 -19.70
C THR A 328 9.44 3.28 -20.70
N SER A 329 8.47 2.50 -20.24
CA SER A 329 7.74 1.54 -21.08
C SER A 329 6.32 1.29 -20.56
N LYS A 330 5.46 0.81 -21.44
CA LYS A 330 4.22 0.09 -21.09
C LYS A 330 4.49 -1.41 -21.18
N TYR A 331 3.83 -2.21 -20.33
CA TYR A 331 3.93 -3.67 -20.46
C TYR A 331 2.64 -4.31 -20.95
N TYR A 332 2.80 -5.47 -21.58
CA TYR A 332 1.77 -6.22 -22.24
C TYR A 332 1.83 -7.67 -21.77
N LEU A 333 0.69 -8.25 -21.48
CA LEU A 333 0.54 -9.64 -21.07
C LEU A 333 0.64 -10.59 -22.27
N PRO A 334 0.71 -11.92 -22.07
CA PRO A 334 0.82 -12.91 -23.17
C PRO A 334 -0.27 -12.78 -24.23
N SER A 335 -1.49 -12.38 -23.88
CA SER A 335 -2.58 -12.11 -24.83
C SER A 335 -2.37 -10.85 -25.68
N GLY A 336 -1.33 -10.07 -25.41
CA GLY A 336 -1.07 -8.78 -26.06
C GLY A 336 -1.84 -7.59 -25.47
N ARG A 337 -2.68 -7.79 -24.44
CA ARG A 337 -3.41 -6.71 -23.76
C ARG A 337 -2.48 -5.88 -22.88
N CYS A 338 -2.66 -4.56 -22.91
CA CYS A 338 -2.05 -3.62 -21.97
C CYS A 338 -3.05 -3.37 -20.84
N ILE A 339 -2.62 -3.53 -19.59
CA ILE A 339 -3.49 -3.36 -18.43
C ILE A 339 -3.56 -1.92 -17.90
N GLN A 340 -2.84 -0.97 -18.52
CA GLN A 340 -2.82 0.41 -18.08
C GLN A 340 -4.23 1.03 -18.15
N ALA A 341 -4.78 1.39 -16.99
CA ALA A 341 -6.13 1.94 -16.88
C ALA A 341 -6.23 3.44 -17.20
N ILE A 342 -5.14 4.20 -17.07
CA ILE A 342 -5.13 5.65 -17.30
C ILE A 342 -4.07 5.99 -18.35
N ASP A 343 -4.47 6.58 -19.47
CA ASP A 343 -3.50 7.10 -20.45
C ASP A 343 -3.05 8.53 -20.09
N TYR A 344 -1.92 8.61 -19.41
CA TYR A 344 -1.35 9.90 -19.02
C TYR A 344 -0.87 10.75 -20.19
N ALA A 345 -0.69 10.19 -21.40
CA ALA A 345 -0.34 10.96 -22.59
C ALA A 345 -1.45 11.95 -22.98
N GLU A 346 -2.71 11.68 -22.65
CA GLU A 346 -3.82 12.59 -22.89
C GLU A 346 -3.68 13.92 -22.14
N ARG A 347 -3.09 13.90 -20.93
CA ARG A 347 -2.78 15.14 -20.18
C ARG A 347 -1.85 16.08 -20.96
N GLN A 348 -0.86 15.55 -21.67
CA GLN A 348 0.07 16.35 -22.47
C GLN A 348 -0.60 16.99 -23.68
N LYS A 349 -1.76 16.47 -24.10
CA LYS A 349 -2.60 17.04 -25.16
C LYS A 349 -3.64 18.04 -24.62
N GLY A 350 -3.69 18.27 -23.29
CA GLY A 350 -4.68 19.14 -22.65
C GLY A 350 -6.03 18.47 -22.43
N ASN A 351 -6.14 17.14 -22.62
CA ASN A 351 -7.37 16.40 -22.42
C ASN A 351 -7.55 15.99 -20.95
N GLN A 352 -8.80 15.76 -20.55
CA GLN A 352 -9.09 15.18 -19.25
C GLN A 352 -8.65 13.71 -19.21
N LEU A 353 -8.14 13.29 -18.04
CA LEU A 353 -7.79 11.89 -17.81
C LEU A 353 -9.06 11.10 -17.48
N HIS A 354 -9.28 10.03 -18.22
CA HIS A 354 -10.33 9.06 -17.93
C HIS A 354 -9.71 7.72 -17.52
N LYS A 355 -10.30 7.06 -16.54
CA LYS A 355 -9.93 5.68 -16.19
C LYS A 355 -10.65 4.77 -17.18
N ASP A 356 -9.87 4.00 -17.96
CA ASP A 356 -10.41 2.97 -18.84
C ASP A 356 -11.00 1.85 -18.00
N THR A 357 -12.26 1.54 -18.22
CA THR A 357 -12.95 0.43 -17.56
C THR A 357 -12.41 -0.94 -18.00
N ALA A 358 -11.69 -1.00 -19.11
CA ALA A 358 -10.99 -2.21 -19.58
C ALA A 358 -9.61 -2.40 -18.92
N GLY A 359 -9.07 -1.38 -18.21
CA GLY A 359 -7.78 -1.47 -17.51
C GLY A 359 -7.81 -2.42 -16.30
N GLY A 360 -6.63 -2.88 -15.90
CA GLY A 360 -6.47 -3.87 -14.83
C GLY A 360 -6.82 -5.30 -15.26
N ILE A 361 -6.68 -6.23 -14.32
CA ILE A 361 -7.10 -7.62 -14.50
C ILE A 361 -8.52 -7.76 -13.96
N LEU A 362 -9.44 -8.18 -14.79
CA LEU A 362 -10.77 -8.62 -14.36
C LEU A 362 -10.65 -10.08 -13.90
N PRO A 363 -10.93 -10.40 -12.64
CA PRO A 363 -10.90 -11.78 -12.16
C PRO A 363 -11.85 -12.70 -12.92
N ASP A 364 -11.55 -14.01 -12.96
CA ASP A 364 -12.43 -15.03 -13.50
C ASP A 364 -13.68 -15.18 -12.63
N ILE A 365 -13.51 -15.00 -11.31
CA ILE A 365 -14.58 -14.96 -10.33
C ILE A 365 -14.54 -13.61 -9.63
N VAL A 366 -15.47 -12.73 -10.02
CA VAL A 366 -15.58 -11.38 -9.45
C VAL A 366 -16.32 -11.43 -8.12
N LEU A 367 -15.71 -10.88 -7.09
CA LEU A 367 -16.34 -10.68 -5.78
C LEU A 367 -16.70 -9.20 -5.60
N SER A 368 -17.88 -8.95 -5.03
CA SER A 368 -18.32 -7.57 -4.82
C SER A 368 -17.59 -6.95 -3.64
N ASP A 369 -17.17 -5.71 -3.80
CA ASP A 369 -16.75 -4.90 -2.65
C ASP A 369 -17.98 -4.66 -1.75
N SER A 370 -17.90 -5.17 -0.54
CA SER A 370 -18.96 -4.98 0.48
C SER A 370 -18.56 -3.92 1.52
N THR A 371 -17.46 -3.20 1.29
CA THR A 371 -16.97 -2.18 2.24
C THR A 371 -18.03 -1.09 2.42
N LYS A 372 -18.66 -1.07 3.58
CA LYS A 372 -19.57 -0.01 3.98
C LYS A 372 -18.80 0.97 4.86
N ILE A 373 -19.03 2.27 4.62
CA ILE A 373 -18.58 3.28 5.58
C ILE A 373 -19.57 3.23 6.75
N ASP A 374 -19.15 2.62 7.83
CA ASP A 374 -19.96 2.42 9.02
C ASP A 374 -19.23 2.87 10.29
N ILE A 375 -19.76 2.50 11.45
CA ILE A 375 -19.16 2.84 12.73
C ILE A 375 -17.76 2.25 12.91
N CYS A 376 -17.45 1.07 12.34
CA CYS A 376 -16.13 0.44 12.43
C CYS A 376 -15.06 1.31 11.80
N TYR A 377 -15.34 1.91 10.63
CA TYR A 377 -14.43 2.87 9.99
C TYR A 377 -14.18 4.11 10.86
N ASN A 378 -15.24 4.67 11.49
CA ASN A 378 -15.09 5.84 12.37
C ASN A 378 -14.24 5.50 13.61
N LEU A 379 -14.52 4.37 14.27
CA LEU A 379 -13.77 3.91 15.43
C LEU A 379 -12.30 3.65 15.09
N TYR A 380 -12.02 3.10 13.91
CA TYR A 380 -10.66 2.87 13.41
C TYR A 380 -9.95 4.20 13.10
N ARG A 381 -10.59 5.09 12.35
CA ARG A 381 -10.06 6.42 11.99
C ARG A 381 -9.69 7.24 13.23
N ASP A 382 -10.55 7.20 14.25
CA ASP A 382 -10.37 7.95 15.49
C ASP A 382 -9.49 7.18 16.51
N HIS A 383 -8.85 6.08 16.08
CA HIS A 383 -7.94 5.23 16.86
C HIS A 383 -8.55 4.62 18.13
N LEU A 384 -9.87 4.50 18.23
CA LEU A 384 -10.54 4.03 19.43
C LEU A 384 -10.36 2.52 19.65
N PHE A 385 -10.32 1.73 18.58
CA PHE A 385 -9.93 0.31 18.67
C PHE A 385 -8.49 0.16 19.16
N PHE A 386 -7.58 0.99 18.66
CA PHE A 386 -6.19 1.00 19.09
C PHE A 386 -6.04 1.33 20.59
N ASP A 387 -6.73 2.37 21.06
CA ASP A 387 -6.67 2.79 22.46
C ASP A 387 -7.22 1.72 23.40
N TYR A 388 -8.39 1.16 23.06
CA TYR A 388 -8.99 0.11 23.87
C TYR A 388 -8.11 -1.16 23.88
N ALA A 389 -7.61 -1.60 22.73
CA ALA A 389 -6.72 -2.75 22.65
C ALA A 389 -5.44 -2.56 23.48
N THR A 390 -4.91 -1.32 23.53
CA THR A 390 -3.76 -0.98 24.37
C THR A 390 -4.12 -1.04 25.86
N MET A 391 -5.29 -0.55 26.27
CA MET A 391 -5.80 -0.67 27.62
C MET A 391 -6.06 -2.14 27.99
N TYR A 392 -6.72 -2.89 27.13
CA TYR A 392 -7.01 -4.30 27.30
C TYR A 392 -5.74 -5.11 27.54
N HIS A 393 -4.71 -4.90 26.74
CA HIS A 393 -3.41 -5.60 26.87
C HIS A 393 -2.74 -5.36 28.23
N ARG A 394 -2.92 -4.17 28.82
CA ARG A 394 -2.38 -3.85 30.15
C ARG A 394 -3.12 -4.56 31.29
N GLN A 395 -4.38 -4.90 31.08
CA GLN A 395 -5.23 -5.56 32.07
C GLN A 395 -5.16 -7.09 31.97
N HIS A 396 -4.75 -7.62 30.82
CA HIS A 396 -4.73 -9.06 30.53
C HIS A 396 -3.32 -9.49 30.15
N ALA A 397 -2.63 -10.21 31.02
CA ALA A 397 -1.25 -10.67 30.78
C ALA A 397 -1.13 -11.69 29.63
N ALA A 398 -2.20 -12.42 29.33
CA ALA A 398 -2.27 -13.42 28.26
C ALA A 398 -3.70 -13.55 27.75
N ILE A 399 -3.84 -14.00 26.51
CA ILE A 399 -5.13 -14.33 25.88
C ILE A 399 -5.04 -15.68 25.17
N ALA A 400 -6.17 -16.20 24.72
CA ALA A 400 -6.21 -17.43 23.91
C ALA A 400 -5.39 -17.26 22.61
N PRO A 401 -4.91 -18.37 22.00
CA PRO A 401 -4.26 -18.33 20.69
C PRO A 401 -5.10 -17.58 19.64
N ALA A 402 -4.45 -16.87 18.70
CA ALA A 402 -5.11 -16.01 17.74
C ALA A 402 -6.26 -16.67 16.96
N ARG A 403 -6.13 -17.96 16.64
CA ARG A 403 -7.17 -18.73 15.94
C ARG A 403 -8.37 -19.09 16.81
N GLU A 404 -8.25 -19.00 18.13
CA GLU A 404 -9.27 -19.41 19.10
C GLU A 404 -9.88 -18.20 19.83
N PHE A 405 -9.17 -17.08 19.84
CA PHE A 405 -9.59 -15.87 20.52
C PHE A 405 -10.92 -15.36 19.98
N THR A 406 -11.84 -15.04 20.88
CA THR A 406 -13.14 -14.43 20.58
C THR A 406 -13.49 -13.43 21.66
N LEU A 407 -14.13 -12.34 21.29
CA LEU A 407 -14.70 -11.36 22.21
C LEU A 407 -16.14 -11.76 22.57
N THR A 408 -16.45 -11.63 23.85
CA THR A 408 -17.81 -11.85 24.40
C THR A 408 -18.67 -10.60 24.23
N ASP A 409 -19.96 -10.71 24.59
CA ASP A 409 -20.84 -9.54 24.65
C ASP A 409 -20.48 -8.62 25.81
N GLU A 410 -19.90 -9.15 26.89
CA GLU A 410 -19.39 -8.40 28.02
C GLU A 410 -18.18 -7.53 27.63
N ASP A 411 -17.28 -8.04 26.79
CA ASP A 411 -16.15 -7.27 26.24
C ASP A 411 -16.64 -6.09 25.40
N ILE A 412 -17.72 -6.26 24.64
CA ILE A 412 -18.33 -5.17 23.86
C ILE A 412 -18.98 -4.13 24.77
N GLU A 413 -19.63 -4.54 25.86
CA GLU A 413 -20.18 -3.58 26.83
C GLU A 413 -19.06 -2.82 27.55
N ASP A 414 -17.94 -3.46 27.87
CA ASP A 414 -16.76 -2.76 28.42
C ASP A 414 -16.12 -1.82 27.41
N PHE A 415 -16.13 -2.18 26.13
CA PHE A 415 -15.73 -1.26 25.07
C PHE A 415 -16.68 -0.05 24.98
N CYS A 416 -17.99 -0.25 25.10
CA CYS A 416 -18.95 0.88 25.17
C CYS A 416 -18.69 1.79 26.37
N LYS A 417 -18.42 1.25 27.57
CA LYS A 417 -18.04 2.04 28.75
C LYS A 417 -16.76 2.84 28.51
N PHE A 418 -15.79 2.24 27.82
CA PHE A 418 -14.57 2.97 27.42
C PHE A 418 -14.90 4.13 26.48
N LEU A 419 -15.78 3.93 25.49
CA LEU A 419 -16.21 5.00 24.57
C LEU A 419 -16.92 6.15 25.29
N ASP A 420 -17.71 5.86 26.33
CA ASP A 420 -18.34 6.89 27.19
C ASP A 420 -17.29 7.84 27.80
N THR A 421 -16.08 7.34 28.10
CA THR A 421 -14.98 8.16 28.63
C THR A 421 -14.29 9.03 27.58
N LYS A 422 -14.53 8.81 26.29
CA LYS A 422 -13.85 9.48 25.17
C LYS A 422 -14.66 10.59 24.50
N ASP A 423 -15.87 10.89 24.98
CA ASP A 423 -16.82 11.83 24.33
C ASP A 423 -17.01 11.49 22.82
N PHE A 424 -17.00 10.19 22.49
CA PHE A 424 -17.14 9.74 21.12
C PHE A 424 -18.55 10.01 20.61
N LYS A 425 -18.63 10.71 19.47
CA LYS A 425 -19.87 11.03 18.78
C LYS A 425 -19.87 10.36 17.43
N TYR A 426 -20.84 9.47 17.23
CA TYR A 426 -21.05 8.83 15.94
C TYR A 426 -22.08 9.60 15.13
N GLU A 427 -21.72 9.93 13.91
CA GLU A 427 -22.62 10.54 12.94
C GLU A 427 -22.43 9.85 11.59
N THR A 428 -23.52 9.33 11.03
CA THR A 428 -23.49 8.78 9.67
C THR A 428 -23.28 9.89 8.66
N GLU A 429 -22.63 9.59 7.52
CA GLU A 429 -22.52 10.57 6.41
C GLU A 429 -23.90 11.06 5.96
N THR A 430 -24.87 10.14 5.86
CA THR A 430 -26.27 10.48 5.54
C THR A 430 -26.83 11.48 6.55
N GLY A 431 -26.63 11.24 7.84
CA GLY A 431 -27.06 12.14 8.91
C GLY A 431 -26.41 13.53 8.81
N ARG A 432 -25.12 13.58 8.53
CA ARG A 432 -24.37 14.84 8.34
C ARG A 432 -24.92 15.64 7.15
N TYR A 433 -25.05 15.01 5.97
CA TYR A 433 -25.61 15.68 4.80
C TYR A 433 -27.07 16.08 5.00
N PHE A 434 -27.83 15.30 5.76
CA PHE A 434 -29.20 15.65 6.08
C PHE A 434 -29.28 16.89 6.99
N LYS A 435 -28.42 17.03 7.99
CA LYS A 435 -28.33 18.24 8.82
C LYS A 435 -27.90 19.46 7.99
N GLU A 436 -26.97 19.30 7.06
CA GLU A 436 -26.60 20.37 6.12
C GLU A 436 -27.79 20.76 5.24
N LEU A 437 -28.56 19.77 4.74
CA LEU A 437 -29.79 20.01 3.98
C LEU A 437 -30.83 20.77 4.82
N LEU A 438 -31.08 20.36 6.05
CA LEU A 438 -32.00 21.07 6.96
C LEU A 438 -31.56 22.51 7.19
N LYS A 439 -30.25 22.73 7.38
CA LYS A 439 -29.69 24.07 7.56
C LYS A 439 -29.88 24.93 6.29
N MET A 440 -29.70 24.37 5.10
CA MET A 440 -30.00 25.09 3.85
C MET A 440 -31.48 25.36 3.71
N ALA A 441 -32.34 24.36 3.91
CA ALA A 441 -33.76 24.46 3.83
C ALA A 441 -34.36 25.53 4.78
N SER A 442 -33.77 25.68 5.98
CA SER A 442 -34.20 26.74 6.93
C SER A 442 -33.84 28.16 6.50
N ASN A 443 -32.90 28.32 5.55
CA ASN A 443 -32.47 29.61 4.99
C ASN A 443 -33.13 29.93 3.64
N GLU A 444 -33.93 28.99 3.10
CA GLU A 444 -34.70 29.12 1.85
C GLU A 444 -36.15 29.42 2.18
N ASP A 445 -36.92 29.88 1.20
CA ASP A 445 -38.35 30.19 1.33
C ASP A 445 -39.20 28.89 1.27
N ILE A 446 -38.93 27.99 2.21
CA ILE A 446 -39.64 26.73 2.37
C ILE A 446 -40.72 26.91 3.45
N ASP A 447 -41.95 26.48 3.14
CA ASP A 447 -43.05 26.59 4.11
C ASP A 447 -42.80 25.77 5.38
N SER A 448 -43.35 26.24 6.50
CA SER A 448 -43.12 25.65 7.83
C SER A 448 -43.59 24.20 7.94
N THR A 449 -44.60 23.79 7.14
CA THR A 449 -45.12 22.42 7.15
C THR A 449 -44.14 21.47 6.50
N THR A 450 -43.58 21.85 5.37
CA THR A 450 -42.52 21.09 4.67
C THR A 450 -41.27 20.99 5.50
N LEU A 451 -40.85 22.09 6.15
CA LEU A 451 -39.69 22.07 7.03
C LEU A 451 -39.89 21.14 8.24
N ALA A 452 -41.07 21.17 8.87
CA ALA A 452 -41.40 20.26 9.96
C ALA A 452 -41.43 18.78 9.52
N GLN A 453 -41.89 18.49 8.31
CA GLN A 453 -41.83 17.13 7.73
C GLN A 453 -40.37 16.68 7.52
N LEU A 454 -39.51 17.54 6.99
CA LEU A 454 -38.08 17.24 6.86
C LEU A 454 -37.45 16.98 8.23
N GLN A 455 -37.70 17.83 9.22
CA GLN A 455 -37.20 17.65 10.59
C GLN A 455 -37.60 16.32 11.23
N ALA A 456 -38.80 15.81 10.92
CA ALA A 456 -39.27 14.53 11.42
C ALA A 456 -38.44 13.32 10.92
N PHE A 457 -37.66 13.45 9.85
CA PHE A 457 -36.73 12.42 9.39
C PHE A 457 -35.40 12.40 10.14
N GLU A 458 -35.03 13.48 10.83
CA GLU A 458 -33.71 13.56 11.50
C GLU A 458 -33.48 12.40 12.50
N PRO A 459 -34.42 12.05 13.42
CA PRO A 459 -34.23 10.92 14.32
C PRO A 459 -34.16 9.56 13.63
N ILE A 460 -34.68 9.43 12.40
CA ILE A 460 -34.62 8.19 11.62
C ILE A 460 -33.24 8.01 10.95
N LEU A 461 -32.62 9.13 10.54
CA LEU A 461 -31.36 9.16 9.82
C LEU A 461 -30.15 9.33 10.75
N THR A 462 -30.38 9.72 12.01
CA THR A 462 -29.34 9.81 13.04
C THR A 462 -29.44 8.60 13.96
N MET A 463 -28.31 8.02 14.28
CA MET A 463 -28.19 6.86 15.17
C MET A 463 -27.12 7.19 16.21
N ASP A 464 -27.39 6.93 17.50
CA ASP A 464 -26.34 7.01 18.49
C ASP A 464 -25.34 5.86 18.36
N TYR A 465 -24.15 6.04 18.91
CA TYR A 465 -23.07 5.06 18.72
C TYR A 465 -23.39 3.70 19.37
N ARG A 466 -24.15 3.64 20.47
CA ARG A 466 -24.50 2.37 21.13
C ARG A 466 -25.46 1.55 20.26
N GLN A 467 -26.43 2.22 19.62
CA GLN A 467 -27.32 1.56 18.65
C GLN A 467 -26.52 1.07 17.42
N ALA A 468 -25.59 1.90 16.94
CA ALA A 468 -24.74 1.54 15.82
C ALA A 468 -23.81 0.34 16.16
N ILE A 469 -23.25 0.30 17.38
CA ILE A 469 -22.46 -0.84 17.90
C ILE A 469 -23.34 -2.09 17.98
N ALA A 470 -24.53 -2.00 18.57
CA ALA A 470 -25.43 -3.15 18.69
C ALA A 470 -25.80 -3.75 17.32
N ARG A 471 -26.00 -2.88 16.31
CA ARG A 471 -26.32 -3.28 14.93
C ARG A 471 -25.14 -3.95 14.21
N ASN A 472 -23.90 -3.52 14.47
CA ASN A 472 -22.69 -3.99 13.81
C ASN A 472 -21.79 -4.81 14.76
N LYS A 473 -22.39 -5.46 15.77
CA LYS A 473 -21.65 -6.08 16.88
C LYS A 473 -20.60 -7.10 16.44
N GLU A 474 -20.93 -7.98 15.52
CA GLU A 474 -19.99 -9.02 15.07
C GLU A 474 -18.80 -8.42 14.32
N GLU A 475 -19.05 -7.45 13.45
CA GLU A 475 -17.97 -6.73 12.74
C GLU A 475 -17.07 -5.96 13.72
N ILE A 476 -17.65 -5.32 14.74
CA ILE A 476 -16.88 -4.67 15.80
C ILE A 476 -16.02 -5.66 16.57
N LYS A 477 -16.54 -6.87 16.89
CA LYS A 477 -15.76 -7.93 17.51
C LYS A 477 -14.57 -8.35 16.65
N GLU A 478 -14.75 -8.42 15.34
CA GLU A 478 -13.68 -8.73 14.39
C GLU A 478 -12.59 -7.66 14.39
N TRP A 479 -12.94 -6.40 14.23
CA TRP A 479 -11.98 -5.28 14.20
C TRP A 479 -11.27 -5.11 15.54
N LEU A 480 -12.03 -5.07 16.63
CA LEU A 480 -11.49 -4.92 17.98
C LEU A 480 -10.61 -6.09 18.38
N GLY A 481 -11.09 -7.32 18.11
CA GLY A 481 -10.32 -8.53 18.34
C GLY A 481 -9.01 -8.56 17.57
N SER A 482 -9.02 -8.12 16.32
CA SER A 482 -7.83 -7.95 15.50
C SER A 482 -6.81 -7.00 16.14
N GLU A 483 -7.27 -5.84 16.63
CA GLU A 483 -6.38 -4.89 17.30
C GLU A 483 -5.83 -5.43 18.62
N ILE A 484 -6.62 -6.18 19.38
CA ILE A 484 -6.15 -6.85 20.60
C ILE A 484 -5.10 -7.92 20.25
N ILE A 485 -5.37 -8.76 19.27
CA ILE A 485 -4.47 -9.84 18.83
C ILE A 485 -3.08 -9.32 18.44
N LYS A 486 -3.01 -8.18 17.76
CA LYS A 486 -1.73 -7.54 17.40
C LYS A 486 -0.83 -7.25 18.61
N ARG A 487 -1.40 -6.98 19.79
CA ARG A 487 -0.64 -6.71 21.02
C ARG A 487 0.08 -7.94 21.57
N TYR A 488 -0.42 -9.15 21.27
CA TYR A 488 0.11 -10.41 21.80
C TYR A 488 0.85 -11.23 20.75
N TYR A 489 0.37 -11.19 19.51
CA TYR A 489 0.81 -12.09 18.44
C TYR A 489 1.25 -11.37 17.16
N TYR A 490 1.45 -10.05 17.21
CA TYR A 490 1.91 -9.21 16.10
C TYR A 490 1.10 -9.41 14.80
N GLN A 491 1.66 -9.07 13.66
CA GLN A 491 1.00 -9.22 12.35
C GLN A 491 0.65 -10.67 12.02
N ARG A 492 1.48 -11.60 12.43
CA ARG A 492 1.19 -13.02 12.21
C ARG A 492 -0.10 -13.47 12.91
N GLY A 493 -0.32 -12.99 14.13
CA GLY A 493 -1.57 -13.23 14.86
C GLY A 493 -2.76 -12.54 14.18
N HIS A 494 -2.58 -11.31 13.72
CA HIS A 494 -3.61 -10.58 12.97
C HIS A 494 -4.10 -11.39 11.76
N TYR A 495 -3.20 -11.86 10.89
CA TYR A 495 -3.57 -12.72 9.77
C TYR A 495 -4.31 -13.98 10.23
N ALA A 496 -3.78 -14.68 11.24
CA ALA A 496 -4.38 -15.90 11.76
C ALA A 496 -5.80 -15.67 12.29
N TYR A 497 -6.07 -14.50 12.85
CA TYR A 497 -7.37 -14.10 13.38
C TYR A 497 -8.33 -13.68 12.26
N MET A 498 -7.94 -12.69 11.42
CA MET A 498 -8.81 -12.07 10.41
C MET A 498 -9.24 -13.04 9.31
N LEU A 499 -8.34 -13.95 8.88
CA LEU A 499 -8.65 -14.93 7.83
C LEU A 499 -9.76 -15.92 8.23
N ARG A 500 -10.15 -15.99 9.51
CA ARG A 500 -11.31 -16.78 9.97
C ARG A 500 -12.63 -16.20 9.46
N PHE A 501 -12.69 -14.89 9.31
CA PHE A 501 -13.88 -14.11 8.93
C PHE A 501 -13.88 -13.69 7.46
N ASP A 502 -12.84 -14.05 6.70
CA ASP A 502 -12.63 -13.62 5.31
C ASP A 502 -13.54 -14.41 4.34
N PRO A 503 -14.64 -13.82 3.83
CA PRO A 503 -15.55 -14.50 2.92
C PRO A 503 -14.93 -14.77 1.55
N GLU A 504 -13.96 -13.92 1.12
CA GLU A 504 -13.28 -14.09 -0.16
C GLU A 504 -12.35 -15.30 -0.10
N LEU A 505 -11.62 -15.49 1.01
CA LEU A 505 -10.81 -16.69 1.23
C LEU A 505 -11.68 -17.95 1.30
N GLN A 506 -12.83 -17.89 1.99
CA GLN A 506 -13.76 -19.03 2.03
C GLN A 506 -14.24 -19.40 0.62
N ARG A 507 -14.54 -18.41 -0.20
CA ARG A 507 -14.90 -18.62 -1.59
C ARG A 507 -13.74 -19.24 -2.41
N ALA A 508 -12.51 -18.76 -2.22
CA ALA A 508 -11.33 -19.33 -2.86
C ALA A 508 -11.10 -20.80 -2.45
N ILE A 509 -11.28 -21.13 -1.17
CA ILE A 509 -11.18 -22.51 -0.66
C ILE A 509 -12.26 -23.41 -1.27
N GLN A 510 -13.51 -22.94 -1.37
CA GLN A 510 -14.58 -23.69 -2.01
C GLN A 510 -14.26 -23.96 -3.48
N GLU A 511 -13.82 -22.95 -4.20
CA GLU A 511 -13.53 -23.04 -5.63
C GLU A 511 -12.36 -24.01 -5.92
N ILE A 512 -11.25 -23.88 -5.17
CA ILE A 512 -10.07 -24.73 -5.42
C ILE A 512 -10.36 -26.19 -5.05
N THR A 513 -11.28 -26.46 -4.14
CA THR A 513 -11.67 -27.80 -3.73
C THR A 513 -12.38 -28.53 -4.87
N THR A 514 -13.07 -27.83 -5.77
CA THR A 514 -13.72 -28.41 -6.94
C THR A 514 -12.75 -28.78 -8.07
N GLN A 515 -11.54 -28.19 -8.07
CA GLN A 515 -10.50 -28.48 -9.04
C GLN A 515 -9.87 -29.86 -8.74
N LYS A 516 -9.66 -30.66 -9.80
CA LYS A 516 -8.97 -31.96 -9.63
C LYS A 516 -7.52 -31.71 -9.20
N PRO A 517 -7.03 -32.44 -8.18
CA PRO A 517 -5.65 -32.38 -7.74
C PRO A 517 -4.68 -32.88 -8.78
#